data_cac3e2dcaa0141eaed444156881c2572
#
_entry.id   cac3e2dcaa0141eaed444156881c2572
#
_cell.length_a   1.000
_cell.length_b   1.000
_cell.length_c   1.000
_cell.angle_alpha   90.00
_cell.angle_beta   90.00
_cell.angle_gamma   90.00
#
_symmetry.space_group_name_H-M   'P 1'
#
loop_
_entity.id
_entity.type
_entity.pdbx_description
1 polymer ?
#
loop_
_entity_poly.entity_id
_entity_poly.type
_entity_poly.pdbx_seq_one_letter_code
_entity_poly.pdbx_strand_id
1 'polypeptide(L)'
;MAENIDTNQPVSHKKRNIVIIIILAAVLIAALVVAFLLARHHGKSAGETQETTDSELAELHVFPPIEFADSLYYKKTIVSYEDESPRDVFYYEKDSLGQPTNVRVHETHYYPGNKKYIDGNLAESQRDGLWYAYHKNGNVQTMAHYKNGKEDGRYTVYHENGSVYYTGFYKDGQRVGEWKFYDEKEKLVRTENLDEKK
;
A
#
# COMPACT_ATOMS: atom_id res chain seq x y z
N MET A 1 54.45 -13.40 16.42
CA MET A 1 54.08 -12.97 15.06
C MET A 1 52.58 -12.68 15.06
N ALA A 2 52.24 -11.42 15.07
CA ALA A 2 50.84 -11.00 15.05
C ALA A 2 50.54 -10.49 13.62
N GLU A 3 49.60 -11.15 12.98
CA GLU A 3 49.12 -10.75 11.64
C GLU A 3 48.14 -9.56 11.76
N ASN A 4 48.51 -8.47 11.14
CA ASN A 4 47.71 -7.25 11.02
C ASN A 4 46.63 -7.48 9.96
N ILE A 5 45.36 -7.49 10.36
CA ILE A 5 44.24 -7.48 9.44
C ILE A 5 43.95 -6.03 9.05
N ASP A 6 44.30 -5.67 7.83
CA ASP A 6 44.01 -4.39 7.19
C ASP A 6 42.51 -4.30 6.84
N THR A 7 41.77 -3.45 7.56
CA THR A 7 40.32 -3.27 7.42
C THR A 7 39.93 -2.14 6.46
N ASN A 8 40.78 -1.74 5.51
CA ASN A 8 40.54 -0.63 4.60
C ASN A 8 40.35 -1.10 3.15
N GLN A 9 39.25 -1.78 2.84
CA GLN A 9 38.82 -2.01 1.45
C GLN A 9 37.90 -0.87 1.01
N PRO A 10 38.22 -0.15 -0.08
CA PRO A 10 37.35 0.93 -0.59
C PRO A 10 36.08 0.33 -1.20
N VAL A 11 34.92 0.80 -0.72
CA VAL A 11 33.62 0.46 -1.28
C VAL A 11 33.60 0.75 -2.78
N SER A 12 33.38 -0.31 -3.58
CA SER A 12 33.42 -0.28 -5.05
C SER A 12 32.63 0.90 -5.60
N HIS A 13 33.29 1.72 -6.44
CA HIS A 13 32.72 2.87 -7.15
C HIS A 13 31.42 2.53 -7.88
N LYS A 14 31.21 1.28 -8.29
CA LYS A 14 30.00 0.76 -8.96
C LYS A 14 28.75 0.81 -8.06
N LYS A 15 28.88 0.45 -6.77
CA LYS A 15 27.77 0.54 -5.79
C LYS A 15 27.39 1.98 -5.47
N ARG A 16 28.38 2.87 -5.38
CA ARG A 16 28.19 4.31 -5.11
C ARG A 16 27.46 5.01 -6.26
N ASN A 17 27.80 4.66 -7.51
CA ASN A 17 27.13 5.22 -8.69
C ASN A 17 25.67 4.75 -8.83
N ILE A 18 25.36 3.49 -8.48
CA ILE A 18 23.98 2.97 -8.50
C ILE A 18 23.11 3.71 -7.47
N VAL A 19 23.60 3.94 -6.26
CA VAL A 19 22.86 4.69 -5.22
C VAL A 19 22.62 6.13 -5.67
N ILE A 20 23.61 6.79 -6.29
CA ILE A 20 23.47 8.16 -6.81
C ILE A 20 22.40 8.22 -7.93
N ILE A 21 22.37 7.23 -8.83
CA ILE A 21 21.39 7.16 -9.91
C ILE A 21 19.97 6.98 -9.36
N ILE A 22 19.80 6.14 -8.34
CA ILE A 22 18.49 5.93 -7.68
C ILE A 22 18.01 7.22 -6.99
N ILE A 23 18.89 7.91 -6.28
CA ILE A 23 18.57 9.19 -5.62
C ILE A 23 18.20 10.27 -6.65
N LEU A 24 18.94 10.37 -7.75
CA LEU A 24 18.65 11.34 -8.82
C LEU A 24 17.32 11.03 -9.52
N ALA A 25 17.00 9.76 -9.75
CA ALA A 25 15.71 9.34 -10.30
C ALA A 25 14.55 9.70 -9.34
N ALA A 26 14.70 9.47 -8.04
CA ALA A 26 13.70 9.83 -7.03
C ALA A 26 13.46 11.36 -6.95
N VAL A 27 14.54 12.15 -7.02
CA VAL A 27 14.45 13.62 -7.05
C VAL A 27 13.76 14.12 -8.32
N LEU A 28 14.01 13.49 -9.47
CA LEU A 28 13.39 13.85 -10.75
C LEU A 28 11.87 13.54 -10.74
N ILE A 29 11.48 12.41 -10.17
CA ILE A 29 10.07 12.03 -10.00
C ILE A 29 9.38 13.02 -9.05
N ALA A 30 10.00 13.36 -7.93
CA ALA A 30 9.46 14.35 -6.99
C ALA A 30 9.30 15.73 -7.64
N ALA A 31 10.25 16.17 -8.46
CA ALA A 31 10.18 17.44 -9.19
C ALA A 31 9.05 17.46 -10.23
N LEU A 32 8.84 16.33 -10.94
CA LEU A 32 7.72 16.18 -11.89
C LEU A 32 6.37 16.21 -11.19
N VAL A 33 6.24 15.57 -10.02
CA VAL A 33 5.02 15.60 -9.21
C VAL A 33 4.73 17.02 -8.71
N VAL A 34 5.74 17.75 -8.25
CA VAL A 34 5.60 19.16 -7.83
C VAL A 34 5.23 20.07 -9.01
N ALA A 35 5.87 19.88 -10.18
CA ALA A 35 5.55 20.65 -11.38
C ALA A 35 4.12 20.38 -11.87
N PHE A 36 3.65 19.12 -11.79
CA PHE A 36 2.27 18.73 -12.10
C PHE A 36 1.25 19.36 -11.12
N LEU A 37 1.57 19.37 -9.83
CA LEU A 37 0.74 20.02 -8.80
C LEU A 37 0.68 21.54 -8.97
N LEU A 38 1.78 22.19 -9.36
CA LEU A 38 1.82 23.63 -9.63
C LEU A 38 1.09 24.01 -10.93
N ALA A 39 1.17 23.19 -11.96
CA ALA A 39 0.41 23.40 -13.21
C ALA A 39 -1.11 23.32 -12.97
N ARG A 40 -1.55 22.49 -12.04
CA ARG A 40 -2.96 22.38 -11.62
C ARG A 40 -3.51 23.62 -10.91
N HIS A 41 -2.65 24.46 -10.35
CA HIS A 41 -3.07 25.69 -9.62
C HIS A 41 -3.35 26.92 -10.51
N HIS A 42 -3.03 26.87 -11.81
CA HIS A 42 -3.09 28.03 -12.70
C HIS A 42 -4.17 28.00 -13.81
N GLY A 43 -5.08 27.03 -13.80
CA GLY A 43 -6.13 26.91 -14.84
C GLY A 43 -7.53 26.70 -14.28
N LYS A 44 -8.24 27.77 -13.89
CA LYS A 44 -9.69 27.73 -13.72
C LYS A 44 -10.35 28.24 -15.00
N SER A 45 -11.04 27.36 -15.72
CA SER A 45 -12.03 27.72 -16.74
C SER A 45 -13.14 26.68 -16.76
N ALA A 46 -14.38 27.14 -16.86
CA ALA A 46 -15.61 26.37 -16.76
C ALA A 46 -15.79 25.43 -17.97
N GLY A 47 -15.66 24.13 -17.75
CA GLY A 47 -15.83 23.02 -18.72
C GLY A 47 -15.46 21.65 -18.14
N GLU A 48 -15.18 21.57 -16.87
CA GLU A 48 -14.29 20.60 -16.22
C GLU A 48 -14.96 19.37 -15.55
N THR A 49 -16.25 19.09 -15.75
CA THR A 49 -16.93 18.08 -14.90
C THR A 49 -16.75 16.63 -15.35
N GLN A 50 -16.35 16.36 -16.59
CA GLN A 50 -16.22 14.98 -17.10
C GLN A 50 -14.77 14.50 -17.18
N GLU A 51 -13.84 15.34 -17.56
CA GLU A 51 -12.41 15.01 -17.72
C GLU A 51 -11.69 14.81 -16.35
N THR A 52 -12.13 15.53 -15.30
CA THR A 52 -11.63 15.36 -13.92
C THR A 52 -12.08 14.05 -13.28
N THR A 53 -13.27 13.55 -13.63
CA THR A 53 -13.81 12.29 -13.10
C THR A 53 -13.05 11.10 -13.65
N ASP A 54 -12.72 11.10 -14.94
CA ASP A 54 -12.00 9.99 -15.58
C ASP A 54 -10.55 9.89 -15.12
N SER A 55 -9.88 11.02 -14.90
CA SER A 55 -8.50 11.02 -14.36
C SER A 55 -8.44 10.59 -12.88
N GLU A 56 -9.43 10.98 -12.09
CA GLU A 56 -9.54 10.55 -10.69
C GLU A 56 -9.80 9.04 -10.58
N LEU A 57 -10.71 8.50 -11.40
CA LEU A 57 -10.98 7.07 -11.47
C LEU A 57 -9.74 6.28 -11.92
N ALA A 58 -8.98 6.77 -12.89
CA ALA A 58 -7.75 6.13 -13.34
C ALA A 58 -6.72 6.00 -12.21
N GLU A 59 -6.60 7.01 -11.34
CA GLU A 59 -5.73 6.93 -10.14
C GLU A 59 -6.18 5.86 -9.14
N LEU A 60 -7.49 5.59 -9.05
CA LEU A 60 -8.02 4.57 -8.14
C LEU A 60 -7.74 3.14 -8.60
N HIS A 61 -7.40 2.93 -9.88
CA HIS A 61 -6.99 1.63 -10.43
C HIS A 61 -5.49 1.37 -10.33
N VAL A 62 -4.72 2.29 -9.77
CA VAL A 62 -3.31 2.07 -9.49
C VAL A 62 -3.18 1.33 -8.16
N PHE A 63 -2.71 0.09 -8.20
CA PHE A 63 -2.46 -0.74 -7.02
C PHE A 63 -0.96 -0.78 -6.73
N PRO A 64 -0.41 0.17 -5.95
CA PRO A 64 1.00 0.10 -5.60
C PRO A 64 1.28 -1.18 -4.80
N PRO A 65 2.39 -1.89 -5.08
CA PRO A 65 2.73 -3.09 -4.33
C PRO A 65 2.99 -2.72 -2.86
N ILE A 66 2.64 -3.65 -1.96
CA ILE A 66 3.14 -3.55 -0.58
C ILE A 66 4.64 -3.81 -0.64
N GLU A 67 5.44 -2.83 -0.24
CA GLU A 67 6.89 -2.97 -0.15
C GLU A 67 7.23 -3.89 1.03
N PHE A 68 7.43 -5.17 0.72
CA PHE A 68 7.79 -6.18 1.71
C PHE A 68 8.74 -7.22 1.10
N ALA A 69 9.92 -7.33 1.69
CA ALA A 69 10.93 -8.32 1.29
C ALA A 69 10.88 -9.52 2.25
N ASP A 70 10.02 -10.50 1.97
CA ASP A 70 9.75 -11.66 2.82
C ASP A 70 11.02 -12.47 3.16
N SER A 71 12.02 -12.49 2.28
CA SER A 71 13.31 -13.16 2.51
C SER A 71 14.10 -12.60 3.70
N LEU A 72 13.85 -11.34 4.09
CA LEU A 72 14.52 -10.70 5.23
C LEU A 72 13.93 -11.11 6.58
N TYR A 73 12.72 -11.67 6.58
CA TYR A 73 11.94 -11.96 7.78
C TYR A 73 11.75 -13.45 8.01
N TYR A 74 11.38 -13.81 9.22
CA TYR A 74 11.02 -15.20 9.57
C TYR A 74 9.54 -15.42 9.29
N LYS A 75 9.25 -16.26 8.29
CA LYS A 75 7.89 -16.62 7.88
C LYS A 75 7.38 -17.80 8.71
N LYS A 76 6.15 -17.68 9.25
CA LYS A 76 5.49 -18.74 10.02
C LYS A 76 4.03 -18.88 9.61
N THR A 77 3.63 -20.09 9.18
CA THR A 77 2.23 -20.45 9.05
C THR A 77 1.65 -20.68 10.45
N ILE A 78 0.63 -19.91 10.80
CA ILE A 78 0.00 -19.96 12.13
C ILE A 78 -1.20 -20.90 12.10
N VAL A 79 -2.00 -20.84 11.01
CA VAL A 79 -3.18 -21.70 10.80
C VAL A 79 -3.13 -22.21 9.38
N SER A 80 -3.47 -23.47 9.18
CA SER A 80 -3.68 -24.09 7.86
C SER A 80 -5.11 -24.57 7.71
N TYR A 81 -5.53 -24.78 6.47
CA TYR A 81 -6.74 -25.49 6.11
C TYR A 81 -6.54 -27.00 6.24
N GLU A 82 -7.60 -27.78 6.06
CA GLU A 82 -7.56 -29.26 6.11
C GLU A 82 -6.64 -29.88 5.04
N ASP A 83 -6.47 -29.20 3.89
CA ASP A 83 -5.56 -29.58 2.80
C ASP A 83 -4.12 -29.13 3.01
N GLU A 84 -3.78 -28.71 4.23
CA GLU A 84 -2.45 -28.17 4.65
C GLU A 84 -2.06 -26.84 3.98
N SER A 85 -2.91 -26.28 3.08
CA SER A 85 -2.65 -24.96 2.54
C SER A 85 -2.69 -23.88 3.64
N PRO A 86 -1.83 -22.85 3.56
CA PRO A 86 -1.80 -21.81 4.59
C PRO A 86 -3.10 -21.00 4.58
N ARG A 87 -3.64 -20.73 5.78
CA ARG A 87 -4.73 -19.78 6.00
C ARG A 87 -4.19 -18.46 6.55
N ASP A 88 -3.37 -18.52 7.61
CA ASP A 88 -2.80 -17.34 8.27
C ASP A 88 -1.29 -17.47 8.31
N VAL A 89 -0.57 -16.53 7.67
CA VAL A 89 0.88 -16.47 7.60
C VAL A 89 1.36 -15.15 8.19
N PHE A 90 2.23 -15.25 9.20
CA PHE A 90 2.82 -14.08 9.85
C PHE A 90 4.33 -14.05 9.63
N TYR A 91 4.87 -12.84 9.57
CA TYR A 91 6.28 -12.59 9.39
C TYR A 91 6.81 -11.80 10.59
N TYR A 92 7.96 -12.24 11.07
CA TYR A 92 8.59 -11.72 12.28
C TYR A 92 10.00 -11.21 11.96
N GLU A 93 10.44 -10.21 12.69
CA GLU A 93 11.86 -9.84 12.70
C GLU A 93 12.73 -11.04 13.08
N LYS A 94 13.96 -11.07 12.54
CA LYS A 94 14.99 -12.04 12.91
C LYS A 94 15.97 -11.39 13.89
N ASP A 95 16.39 -12.16 14.87
CA ASP A 95 17.53 -11.80 15.72
C ASP A 95 18.88 -12.00 14.99
N SER A 96 20.00 -11.74 15.67
CA SER A 96 21.35 -11.90 15.13
C SER A 96 21.70 -13.32 14.72
N LEU A 97 20.95 -14.34 15.18
CA LEU A 97 21.11 -15.75 14.84
C LEU A 97 20.11 -16.20 13.76
N GLY A 98 19.31 -15.27 13.21
CA GLY A 98 18.29 -15.56 12.20
C GLY A 98 17.01 -16.21 12.78
N GLN A 99 16.86 -16.26 14.11
CA GLN A 99 15.66 -16.79 14.75
C GLN A 99 14.56 -15.74 14.85
N PRO A 100 13.27 -16.13 14.85
CA PRO A 100 12.19 -15.19 14.98
C PRO A 100 12.21 -14.49 16.34
N THR A 101 12.01 -13.19 16.31
CA THR A 101 11.68 -12.40 17.50
C THR A 101 10.18 -12.50 17.80
N ASN A 102 9.68 -11.73 18.77
CA ASN A 102 8.25 -11.57 19.02
C ASN A 102 7.63 -10.38 18.25
N VAL A 103 8.43 -9.67 17.45
CA VAL A 103 7.98 -8.51 16.67
C VAL A 103 7.42 -8.98 15.33
N ARG A 104 6.09 -8.88 15.17
CA ARG A 104 5.41 -9.18 13.91
C ARG A 104 5.41 -7.93 13.03
N VAL A 105 5.86 -8.07 11.77
CA VAL A 105 6.07 -6.96 10.83
C VAL A 105 5.17 -7.01 9.60
N HIS A 106 4.59 -8.17 9.32
CA HIS A 106 3.68 -8.36 8.19
C HIS A 106 2.75 -9.54 8.43
N GLU A 107 1.56 -9.49 7.85
CA GLU A 107 0.63 -10.61 7.83
C GLU A 107 -0.03 -10.77 6.47
N THR A 108 -0.18 -12.03 6.06
CA THR A 108 -0.95 -12.42 4.88
C THR A 108 -1.95 -13.49 5.28
N HIS A 109 -3.21 -13.28 4.93
CA HIS A 109 -4.27 -14.28 5.07
C HIS A 109 -4.68 -14.79 3.70
N TYR A 110 -5.10 -16.03 3.62
CA TYR A 110 -5.45 -16.69 2.37
C TYR A 110 -6.86 -17.28 2.43
N TYR A 111 -7.51 -17.34 1.27
CA TYR A 111 -8.61 -18.26 1.00
C TYR A 111 -8.05 -19.68 0.77
N PRO A 112 -8.88 -20.73 0.83
CA PRO A 112 -8.50 -22.04 0.33
C PRO A 112 -7.95 -21.95 -1.10
N GLY A 113 -6.91 -22.75 -1.41
CA GLY A 113 -6.24 -22.72 -2.72
C GLY A 113 -5.21 -21.59 -2.88
N ASN A 114 -4.65 -21.09 -1.79
CA ASN A 114 -3.51 -20.14 -1.76
C ASN A 114 -3.79 -18.77 -2.41
N LYS A 115 -5.04 -18.37 -2.57
CA LYS A 115 -5.39 -17.02 -3.02
C LYS A 115 -5.36 -16.06 -1.84
N LYS A 116 -4.69 -14.93 -1.97
CA LYS A 116 -4.67 -13.90 -0.92
C LYS A 116 -6.08 -13.45 -0.59
N TYR A 117 -6.33 -13.26 0.72
CA TYR A 117 -7.55 -12.67 1.26
C TYR A 117 -7.28 -11.29 1.86
N ILE A 118 -6.24 -11.16 2.68
CA ILE A 118 -5.78 -9.90 3.28
C ILE A 118 -4.27 -9.90 3.28
N ASP A 119 -3.65 -8.72 3.08
CA ASP A 119 -2.20 -8.56 3.01
C ASP A 119 -1.80 -7.15 3.45
N GLY A 120 -0.80 -7.01 4.35
CA GLY A 120 -0.35 -5.71 4.79
C GLY A 120 0.76 -5.73 5.83
N ASN A 121 1.42 -4.59 5.96
CA ASN A 121 2.51 -4.38 6.90
C ASN A 121 2.02 -3.98 8.29
N LEU A 122 2.85 -4.26 9.27
CA LEU A 122 2.65 -3.89 10.66
C LEU A 122 3.84 -3.04 11.14
N ALA A 123 3.55 -2.02 11.95
CA ALA A 123 4.51 -1.33 12.78
C ALA A 123 4.07 -1.49 14.24
N GLU A 124 4.99 -1.86 15.13
CA GLU A 124 4.69 -2.12 16.55
C GLU A 124 3.50 -3.08 16.76
N SER A 125 3.36 -4.10 15.88
CA SER A 125 2.27 -5.08 15.84
C SER A 125 0.87 -4.48 15.54
N GLN A 126 0.79 -3.28 15.03
CA GLN A 126 -0.44 -2.61 14.57
C GLN A 126 -0.38 -2.43 13.05
N ARG A 127 -1.53 -2.42 12.39
CA ARG A 127 -1.61 -2.13 10.95
C ARG A 127 -1.03 -0.77 10.66
N ASP A 128 -0.11 -0.69 9.67
CA ASP A 128 0.53 0.55 9.24
C ASP A 128 0.79 0.53 7.74
N GLY A 129 0.65 1.69 7.09
CA GLY A 129 0.78 1.83 5.66
C GLY A 129 -0.40 1.24 4.87
N LEU A 130 -0.09 0.72 3.68
CA LEU A 130 -1.09 0.23 2.73
C LEU A 130 -1.49 -1.22 3.06
N TRP A 131 -2.81 -1.47 3.01
CA TRP A 131 -3.42 -2.78 3.22
C TRP A 131 -4.37 -3.10 2.09
N TYR A 132 -4.35 -4.36 1.64
CA TYR A 132 -5.27 -4.90 0.66
C TYR A 132 -6.16 -6.00 1.24
N ALA A 133 -7.43 -6.01 0.84
CA ALA A 133 -8.26 -7.19 0.85
C ALA A 133 -8.60 -7.58 -0.59
N TYR A 134 -8.86 -8.85 -0.83
CA TYR A 134 -9.10 -9.43 -2.16
C TYR A 134 -10.39 -10.20 -2.19
N HIS A 135 -11.09 -10.15 -3.32
CA HIS A 135 -12.19 -11.05 -3.64
C HIS A 135 -11.67 -12.47 -3.91
N LYS A 136 -12.55 -13.47 -3.84
CA LYS A 136 -12.19 -14.88 -4.15
C LYS A 136 -11.68 -15.08 -5.58
N ASN A 137 -12.08 -14.22 -6.52
CA ASN A 137 -11.58 -14.25 -7.90
C ASN A 137 -10.13 -13.72 -8.03
N GLY A 138 -9.57 -13.07 -6.97
CA GLY A 138 -8.24 -12.51 -6.92
C GLY A 138 -8.16 -11.01 -7.20
N ASN A 139 -9.25 -10.39 -7.63
CA ASN A 139 -9.31 -8.94 -7.80
C ASN A 139 -9.25 -8.24 -6.44
N VAL A 140 -8.69 -7.03 -6.40
CA VAL A 140 -8.70 -6.20 -5.18
C VAL A 140 -10.14 -5.90 -4.80
N GLN A 141 -10.50 -6.13 -3.54
CA GLN A 141 -11.76 -5.75 -2.93
C GLN A 141 -11.66 -4.42 -2.20
N THR A 142 -10.56 -4.22 -1.47
CA THR A 142 -10.35 -3.00 -0.68
C THR A 142 -8.88 -2.61 -0.71
N MET A 143 -8.63 -1.32 -0.87
CA MET A 143 -7.34 -0.68 -0.66
C MET A 143 -7.52 0.37 0.43
N ALA A 144 -6.76 0.25 1.52
CA ALA A 144 -6.90 1.11 2.68
C ALA A 144 -5.54 1.51 3.25
N HIS A 145 -5.42 2.76 3.68
CA HIS A 145 -4.25 3.23 4.41
C HIS A 145 -4.54 3.18 5.91
N TYR A 146 -3.57 2.63 6.65
CA TYR A 146 -3.60 2.52 8.11
C TYR A 146 -2.44 3.30 8.72
N LYS A 147 -2.67 3.81 9.92
CA LYS A 147 -1.66 4.38 10.79
C LYS A 147 -1.95 4.02 12.23
N ASN A 148 -0.97 3.39 12.91
CA ASN A 148 -1.12 2.96 14.30
C ASN A 148 -2.41 2.15 14.53
N GLY A 149 -2.72 1.21 13.65
CA GLY A 149 -3.87 0.30 13.74
C GLY A 149 -5.23 0.87 13.33
N LYS A 150 -5.31 2.15 12.95
CA LYS A 150 -6.56 2.82 12.52
C LYS A 150 -6.48 3.19 11.06
N GLU A 151 -7.63 3.21 10.37
CA GLU A 151 -7.71 3.78 9.03
C GLU A 151 -7.33 5.27 9.08
N ASP A 152 -6.32 5.66 8.29
CA ASP A 152 -5.85 7.05 8.19
C ASP A 152 -5.33 7.30 6.77
N GLY A 153 -6.14 7.92 5.94
CA GLY A 153 -5.85 8.17 4.53
C GLY A 153 -6.96 7.67 3.59
N ARG A 154 -6.60 7.45 2.33
CA ARG A 154 -7.54 7.00 1.30
C ARG A 154 -8.04 5.58 1.60
N TYR A 155 -9.33 5.38 1.39
CA TYR A 155 -10.03 4.11 1.47
C TYR A 155 -10.86 3.91 0.21
N THR A 156 -10.61 2.82 -0.51
CA THR A 156 -11.33 2.51 -1.75
C THR A 156 -11.81 1.06 -1.72
N VAL A 157 -13.05 0.84 -2.10
CA VAL A 157 -13.66 -0.48 -2.26
C VAL A 157 -14.03 -0.69 -3.72
N TYR A 158 -13.85 -1.91 -4.20
CA TYR A 158 -14.07 -2.31 -5.58
C TYR A 158 -15.13 -3.41 -5.67
N HIS A 159 -15.86 -3.41 -6.76
CA HIS A 159 -16.73 -4.51 -7.16
C HIS A 159 -15.89 -5.75 -7.54
N GLU A 160 -16.52 -6.92 -7.65
CA GLU A 160 -15.84 -8.15 -8.07
C GLU A 160 -15.25 -8.07 -9.49
N ASN A 161 -15.80 -7.23 -10.38
CA ASN A 161 -15.28 -6.97 -11.72
C ASN A 161 -14.04 -6.04 -11.72
N GLY A 162 -13.65 -5.47 -10.56
CA GLY A 162 -12.52 -4.57 -10.39
C GLY A 162 -12.86 -3.08 -10.55
N SER A 163 -14.10 -2.72 -10.95
CA SER A 163 -14.52 -1.32 -10.97
C SER A 163 -14.68 -0.74 -9.57
N VAL A 164 -14.49 0.57 -9.41
CA VAL A 164 -14.63 1.24 -8.12
C VAL A 164 -16.09 1.20 -7.67
N TYR A 165 -16.34 0.75 -6.43
CA TYR A 165 -17.64 0.82 -5.79
C TYR A 165 -17.80 2.11 -4.99
N TYR A 166 -16.86 2.40 -4.08
CA TYR A 166 -16.81 3.71 -3.42
C TYR A 166 -15.39 4.05 -2.97
N THR A 167 -15.15 5.35 -2.80
CA THR A 167 -13.89 5.88 -2.29
C THR A 167 -14.12 7.09 -1.40
N GLY A 168 -13.20 7.34 -0.47
CA GLY A 168 -13.20 8.48 0.42
C GLY A 168 -11.98 8.46 1.32
N PHE A 169 -12.05 9.17 2.42
CA PHE A 169 -10.96 9.30 3.36
C PHE A 169 -11.37 8.96 4.78
N TYR A 170 -10.44 8.33 5.49
CA TYR A 170 -10.49 8.15 6.93
C TYR A 170 -9.46 9.03 7.61
N LYS A 171 -9.78 9.47 8.82
CA LYS A 171 -8.87 10.10 9.76
C LYS A 171 -9.09 9.49 11.15
N ASP A 172 -8.03 8.91 11.73
CA ASP A 172 -8.07 8.24 13.04
C ASP A 172 -9.23 7.22 13.19
N GLY A 173 -9.55 6.48 12.14
CA GLY A 173 -10.62 5.48 12.09
C GLY A 173 -12.02 6.05 11.87
N GLN A 174 -12.16 7.34 11.57
CA GLN A 174 -13.45 7.99 11.28
C GLN A 174 -13.50 8.45 9.82
N ARG A 175 -14.66 8.26 9.17
CA ARG A 175 -14.90 8.79 7.83
C ARG A 175 -14.93 10.31 7.86
N VAL A 176 -14.19 10.96 6.93
CA VAL A 176 -14.10 12.42 6.81
C VAL A 176 -14.25 12.85 5.34
N GLY A 177 -14.57 14.12 5.14
CA GLY A 177 -14.64 14.75 3.82
C GLY A 177 -15.69 14.14 2.89
N GLU A 178 -15.37 14.12 1.62
CA GLU A 178 -16.27 13.66 0.56
C GLU A 178 -16.09 12.17 0.30
N TRP A 179 -17.23 11.43 0.19
CA TRP A 179 -17.32 10.03 -0.19
C TRP A 179 -18.11 9.90 -1.48
N LYS A 180 -17.51 9.25 -2.49
CA LYS A 180 -18.08 9.03 -3.80
C LYS A 180 -18.44 7.57 -4.00
N PHE A 181 -19.61 7.29 -4.58
CA PHE A 181 -20.15 5.97 -4.84
C PHE A 181 -20.43 5.79 -6.31
N TYR A 182 -20.05 4.65 -6.87
CA TYR A 182 -20.12 4.36 -8.29
C TYR A 182 -20.87 3.04 -8.54
N ASP A 183 -21.48 2.91 -9.71
CA ASP A 183 -22.03 1.65 -10.19
C ASP A 183 -20.92 0.78 -10.84
N GLU A 184 -21.27 -0.45 -11.25
CA GLU A 184 -20.34 -1.39 -11.89
C GLU A 184 -19.74 -0.91 -13.22
N LYS A 185 -20.28 0.17 -13.81
CA LYS A 185 -19.79 0.85 -15.00
C LYS A 185 -19.00 2.13 -14.66
N GLU A 186 -18.68 2.31 -13.38
CA GLU A 186 -17.96 3.46 -12.83
C GLU A 186 -18.66 4.81 -13.03
N LYS A 187 -19.97 4.80 -13.24
CA LYS A 187 -20.76 6.01 -13.24
C LYS A 187 -20.98 6.46 -11.79
N LEU A 188 -20.68 7.72 -11.48
CA LEU A 188 -20.95 8.31 -10.18
C LEU A 188 -22.46 8.28 -9.90
N VAL A 189 -22.85 7.62 -8.82
CA VAL A 189 -24.25 7.44 -8.40
C VAL A 189 -24.58 8.39 -7.26
N ARG A 190 -23.64 8.63 -6.35
CA ARG A 190 -23.89 9.41 -5.13
C ARG A 190 -22.60 9.98 -4.58
N THR A 191 -22.72 11.18 -4.02
CA THR A 191 -21.68 11.82 -3.21
C THR A 191 -22.25 12.13 -1.82
N GLU A 192 -21.46 11.87 -0.78
CA GLU A 192 -21.76 12.26 0.61
C GLU A 192 -20.64 13.16 1.11
N ASN A 193 -20.97 14.34 1.60
CA ASN A 193 -20.01 15.21 2.30
C ASN A 193 -20.28 15.14 3.81
N LEU A 194 -19.30 14.64 4.57
CA LEU A 194 -19.43 14.45 6.01
C LEU A 194 -19.06 15.72 6.81
N ASP A 195 -18.36 16.67 6.21
CA ASP A 195 -17.95 17.92 6.85
C ASP A 195 -19.10 18.95 6.91
N GLU A 196 -20.12 18.79 6.07
CA GLU A 196 -21.28 19.68 6.02
C GLU A 196 -22.41 19.33 7.02
N LYS A 197 -22.27 18.25 7.79
CA LYS A 197 -23.28 17.77 8.74
C LYS A 197 -23.05 18.26 10.18
N LYS A 198 -22.48 19.45 10.38
CA LYS A 198 -22.35 20.11 11.67
C LYS A 198 -23.36 21.22 11.88
#